data_d36c281f75203b7eb4aef84db3776fa4
#
_entry.id   d36c281f75203b7eb4aef84db3776fa4
#
_cell.length_a   1.000
_cell.length_b   1.000
_cell.length_c   1.000
_cell.angle_alpha   90.00
_cell.angle_beta   90.00
_cell.angle_gamma   90.00
#
_symmetry.space_group_name_H-M   'P 1'
#
loop_
_entity.id
_entity.type
_entity.pdbx_description
1 polymer ?
#
loop_
_entity_poly.entity_id
_entity_poly.type
_entity_poly.pdbx_seq_one_letter_code
_entity_poly.pdbx_strand_id
1 'polypeptide(L)'
;EILRCLVGSEMCIRDSYMDLTGMIQNPVEDQNSEQKLSKEEYAALKKQEREETWMQIDGQAQSVFKDGASLQKFLDFMTGQYNMPKVPNLLLLYSQNPEVKLVKSFDEWKHDRRSLRTGVHGYTYIIDTKYEKDGEMRSGYAISKGYDITQTKGRPLEERPQRDIHTLLEAVLKNQNIRLQIADNLPDKIQAQYIPNQRTIYIRNGMSEITTFHAINRELACAALDQHDGNYARNRVNAQAFCATYILGKRYGVDVSGFDLEKVAGIQEHGQKDPQELRLFLNDVRTAAYGIRGHIERNLREPEQQFVTEDTFTVGESEKKSPDKGKKSKNEPER
;
A
#
# COMPACT_ATOMS: atom_id res chain seq x y z
N GLU A 1 -3.25 36.10 25.35
CA GLU A 1 -2.30 35.82 24.21
C GLU A 1 -0.89 35.41 24.64
N ILE A 2 -0.52 35.51 25.93
CA ILE A 2 0.86 35.22 26.42
C ILE A 2 1.04 33.76 26.87
N LEU A 3 -0.02 32.99 27.01
CA LEU A 3 0.02 31.59 27.54
C LEU A 3 0.12 30.49 26.47
N ARG A 4 0.21 30.84 25.18
CA ARG A 4 0.33 29.84 24.08
C ARG A 4 1.76 29.52 23.61
N CYS A 5 2.76 30.15 24.21
CA CYS A 5 4.16 29.97 23.78
C CYS A 5 5.03 29.06 24.64
N LEU A 6 4.46 28.30 25.60
CA LEU A 6 5.26 27.51 26.56
C LEU A 6 5.08 25.97 26.44
N VAL A 7 4.70 25.48 25.27
CA VAL A 7 4.74 24.03 25.01
C VAL A 7 5.68 23.78 23.86
N GLY A 8 6.92 23.44 24.17
CA GLY A 8 7.84 22.92 23.16
C GLY A 8 9.23 23.54 23.10
N SER A 9 9.92 23.69 24.21
CA SER A 9 11.38 23.71 24.21
C SER A 9 11.90 23.19 25.53
N GLU A 10 12.50 22.01 25.50
CA GLU A 10 13.35 21.56 26.59
C GLU A 10 14.58 22.48 26.62
N MET A 11 14.57 23.47 27.50
CA MET A 11 15.75 24.23 27.84
C MET A 11 16.09 23.91 29.26
N CYS A 12 17.13 23.08 29.45
CA CYS A 12 17.78 22.86 30.71
C CYS A 12 18.31 24.19 31.26
N ILE A 13 17.56 24.81 32.16
CA ILE A 13 18.09 25.81 33.06
C ILE A 13 18.11 25.22 34.44
N ARG A 14 19.30 24.91 34.87
CA ARG A 14 19.67 24.51 36.22
C ARG A 14 19.84 25.82 37.00
N ASP A 15 18.75 26.28 37.65
CA ASP A 15 18.90 27.27 38.73
C ASP A 15 17.66 27.27 39.64
N SER A 16 17.93 27.11 40.93
CA SER A 16 17.15 27.41 42.11
C SER A 16 15.66 27.05 42.09
N TYR A 17 15.36 25.89 42.63
CA TYR A 17 13.98 25.55 43.03
C TYR A 17 13.47 26.53 44.04
N MET A 18 12.57 27.43 43.65
CA MET A 18 11.74 28.19 44.57
C MET A 18 10.52 27.35 44.89
N ASP A 19 10.43 26.90 46.14
CA ASP A 19 9.26 26.15 46.62
C ASP A 19 8.07 27.13 46.77
N LEU A 20 7.14 27.05 45.80
CA LEU A 20 5.92 27.86 45.79
C LEU A 20 4.74 27.23 46.56
N THR A 21 4.93 26.07 47.19
CA THR A 21 3.87 25.28 47.83
C THR A 21 3.19 26.06 48.97
N GLY A 22 3.85 27.06 49.57
CA GLY A 22 3.29 27.91 50.60
C GLY A 22 2.70 29.25 50.13
N MET A 23 2.82 29.60 48.83
CA MET A 23 2.39 30.87 48.28
C MET A 23 1.08 30.81 47.48
N ILE A 24 0.64 29.62 47.08
CA ILE A 24 -0.62 29.43 46.36
C ILE A 24 -1.68 28.95 47.35
N GLN A 25 -2.39 29.89 47.96
CA GLN A 25 -3.60 29.61 48.71
C GLN A 25 -4.77 29.56 47.75
N ASN A 26 -5.32 28.41 47.54
CA ASN A 26 -6.38 27.92 46.70
C ASN A 26 -5.87 27.24 45.42
N PRO A 27 -5.78 25.90 45.38
CA PRO A 27 -5.82 25.19 44.13
C PRO A 27 -7.22 25.44 43.55
N VAL A 28 -7.27 26.12 42.40
CA VAL A 28 -8.43 26.03 41.52
C VAL A 28 -8.52 24.55 41.18
N GLU A 29 -9.50 23.84 41.73
CA GLU A 29 -9.85 22.51 41.24
C GLU A 29 -10.14 22.65 39.76
N ASP A 30 -9.19 22.21 38.96
CA ASP A 30 -9.33 22.09 37.51
C ASP A 30 -10.40 21.01 37.29
N GLN A 31 -11.66 21.44 37.12
CA GLN A 31 -12.81 20.57 36.86
C GLN A 31 -12.69 19.86 35.51
N ASN A 32 -11.56 19.96 34.86
CA ASN A 32 -11.21 19.24 33.62
C ASN A 32 -10.21 18.11 33.92
N SER A 33 -10.42 17.38 35.05
CA SER A 33 -9.79 16.07 35.18
C SER A 33 -10.40 15.17 34.11
N GLU A 34 -9.74 15.02 32.96
CA GLU A 34 -9.96 13.89 32.10
C GLU A 34 -9.86 12.63 32.99
N GLN A 35 -11.01 12.06 33.33
CA GLN A 35 -11.09 10.81 34.07
C GLN A 35 -10.28 9.79 33.31
N LYS A 36 -9.10 9.44 33.80
CA LYS A 36 -8.28 8.39 33.21
C LYS A 36 -9.12 7.12 33.28
N LEU A 37 -9.62 6.68 32.14
CA LEU A 37 -10.35 5.43 32.00
C LEU A 37 -9.56 4.29 32.68
N SER A 38 -10.25 3.40 33.36
CA SER A 38 -9.64 2.16 33.84
C SER A 38 -9.10 1.34 32.67
N LYS A 39 -8.18 0.42 32.94
CA LYS A 39 -7.65 -0.46 31.87
C LYS A 39 -8.76 -1.25 31.16
N GLU A 40 -9.79 -1.64 31.90
CA GLU A 40 -10.94 -2.39 31.39
C GLU A 40 -11.84 -1.52 30.52
N GLU A 41 -12.18 -0.32 30.95
CA GLU A 41 -12.94 0.66 30.16
C GLU A 41 -12.19 1.05 28.87
N TYR A 42 -10.89 1.29 28.96
CA TYR A 42 -10.06 1.57 27.79
C TYR A 42 -10.03 0.38 26.81
N ALA A 43 -9.92 -0.86 27.31
CA ALA A 43 -9.94 -2.05 26.48
C ALA A 43 -11.31 -2.26 25.80
N ALA A 44 -12.42 -1.98 26.52
CA ALA A 44 -13.77 -2.02 26.00
C ALA A 44 -13.97 -0.97 24.89
N LEU A 45 -13.55 0.27 25.13
CA LEU A 45 -13.61 1.34 24.12
C LEU A 45 -12.82 0.98 22.85
N LYS A 46 -11.60 0.45 23.00
CA LYS A 46 -10.80 0.01 21.87
C LYS A 46 -11.37 -1.19 21.13
N LYS A 47 -12.09 -2.06 21.81
CA LYS A 47 -12.82 -3.15 21.19
C LYS A 47 -13.98 -2.62 20.36
N GLN A 48 -14.78 -1.71 20.92
CA GLN A 48 -15.90 -1.06 20.23
C GLN A 48 -15.41 -0.30 18.98
N GLU A 49 -14.35 0.51 19.10
CA GLU A 49 -13.75 1.24 17.97
C GLU A 49 -13.36 0.29 16.82
N ARG A 50 -12.81 -0.89 17.15
CA ARG A 50 -12.49 -1.91 16.13
C ARG A 50 -13.72 -2.48 15.47
N GLU A 51 -14.74 -2.82 16.24
CA GLU A 51 -16.00 -3.38 15.73
C GLU A 51 -16.70 -2.39 14.80
N GLU A 52 -16.82 -1.13 15.20
CA GLU A 52 -17.39 -0.05 14.38
C GLU A 52 -16.61 0.17 13.08
N THR A 53 -15.27 0.14 13.16
CA THR A 53 -14.41 0.27 11.98
C THR A 53 -14.63 -0.88 10.99
N TRP A 54 -14.76 -2.12 11.48
CA TRP A 54 -15.04 -3.26 10.62
C TRP A 54 -16.45 -3.22 10.03
N MET A 55 -17.46 -2.79 10.78
CA MET A 55 -18.81 -2.56 10.23
C MET A 55 -18.80 -1.52 9.11
N GLN A 56 -18.02 -0.44 9.25
CA GLN A 56 -17.85 0.56 8.20
C GLN A 56 -17.19 -0.04 6.94
N ILE A 57 -16.14 -0.84 7.11
CA ILE A 57 -15.45 -1.53 6.00
C ILE A 57 -16.42 -2.46 5.27
N ASP A 58 -17.19 -3.24 6.00
CA ASP A 58 -18.15 -4.22 5.45
C ASP A 58 -19.29 -3.54 4.71
N GLY A 59 -19.85 -2.49 5.29
CA GLY A 59 -20.88 -1.69 4.62
C GLY A 59 -20.36 -0.99 3.37
N GLN A 60 -19.09 -0.53 3.39
CA GLN A 60 -18.48 0.07 2.21
C GLN A 60 -18.19 -0.98 1.13
N ALA A 61 -17.76 -2.19 1.49
CA ALA A 61 -17.60 -3.28 0.53
C ALA A 61 -18.92 -3.60 -0.19
N GLN A 62 -20.02 -3.70 0.54
CA GLN A 62 -21.35 -3.91 -0.05
C GLN A 62 -21.77 -2.74 -0.96
N SER A 63 -21.50 -1.51 -0.56
CA SER A 63 -21.79 -0.31 -1.36
C SER A 63 -21.05 -0.27 -2.69
N VAL A 64 -19.79 -0.74 -2.71
CA VAL A 64 -18.97 -0.85 -3.93
C VAL A 64 -19.60 -1.80 -4.94
N PHE A 65 -20.20 -2.90 -4.48
CA PHE A 65 -20.81 -3.91 -5.34
C PHE A 65 -22.31 -3.71 -5.57
N LYS A 66 -22.85 -2.55 -5.24
CA LYS A 66 -24.27 -2.23 -5.45
C LYS A 66 -24.64 -2.25 -6.94
N ASP A 67 -23.80 -1.71 -7.80
CA ASP A 67 -23.95 -1.63 -9.25
C ASP A 67 -22.59 -1.42 -9.93
N GLY A 68 -22.52 -1.56 -11.25
CA GLY A 68 -21.30 -1.39 -12.01
C GLY A 68 -20.71 0.02 -11.94
N ALA A 69 -21.55 1.04 -11.83
CA ALA A 69 -21.11 2.43 -11.68
C ALA A 69 -20.43 2.66 -10.32
N SER A 70 -20.93 2.06 -9.24
CA SER A 70 -20.32 2.09 -7.92
C SER A 70 -18.98 1.35 -7.90
N LEU A 71 -18.91 0.17 -8.52
CA LEU A 71 -17.68 -0.58 -8.69
C LEU A 71 -16.65 0.23 -9.50
N GLN A 72 -17.07 0.83 -10.60
CA GLN A 72 -16.20 1.67 -11.45
C GLN A 72 -15.56 2.81 -10.66
N LYS A 73 -16.35 3.56 -9.89
CA LYS A 73 -15.85 4.66 -9.06
C LYS A 73 -14.80 4.18 -8.05
N PHE A 74 -15.03 3.02 -7.45
CA PHE A 74 -14.06 2.45 -6.52
C PHE A 74 -12.79 1.98 -7.22
N LEU A 75 -12.87 1.36 -8.40
CA LEU A 75 -11.70 0.98 -9.20
C LEU A 75 -10.93 2.22 -9.68
N ASP A 76 -11.62 3.31 -10.05
CA ASP A 76 -11.01 4.60 -10.39
C ASP A 76 -10.24 5.17 -9.18
N PHE A 77 -10.83 5.11 -7.98
CA PHE A 77 -10.16 5.47 -6.74
C PHE A 77 -8.90 4.62 -6.51
N MET A 78 -9.00 3.29 -6.66
CA MET A 78 -7.83 2.40 -6.56
C MET A 78 -6.73 2.77 -7.55
N THR A 79 -7.10 3.10 -8.80
CA THR A 79 -6.16 3.53 -9.85
C THR A 79 -5.38 4.79 -9.44
N GLY A 80 -6.03 5.70 -8.73
CA GLY A 80 -5.44 6.95 -8.23
C GLY A 80 -4.39 6.75 -7.15
N GLN A 81 -4.43 5.64 -6.41
CA GLN A 81 -3.53 5.41 -5.28
C GLN A 81 -2.06 5.24 -5.71
N TYR A 82 -1.16 5.92 -5.01
CA TYR A 82 0.28 5.80 -5.24
C TYR A 82 0.87 4.52 -4.62
N ASN A 83 0.47 4.19 -3.40
CA ASN A 83 1.01 3.05 -2.63
C ASN A 83 0.09 1.82 -2.57
N MET A 84 -1.11 1.87 -3.15
CA MET A 84 -2.08 0.77 -3.19
C MET A 84 -2.21 0.02 -1.85
N PRO A 85 -2.79 0.64 -0.79
CA PRO A 85 -2.90 0.03 0.53
C PRO A 85 -3.70 -1.28 0.52
N LYS A 86 -3.73 -2.01 1.64
CA LYS A 86 -4.60 -3.19 1.81
C LYS A 86 -6.07 -2.82 1.65
N VAL A 87 -6.89 -3.76 1.18
CA VAL A 87 -8.31 -3.52 0.87
C VAL A 87 -9.11 -2.90 2.02
N PRO A 88 -8.96 -3.33 3.29
CA PRO A 88 -9.64 -2.65 4.38
C PRO A 88 -9.34 -1.15 4.44
N ASN A 89 -8.08 -0.76 4.23
CA ASN A 89 -7.70 0.65 4.19
C ASN A 89 -8.21 1.37 2.94
N LEU A 90 -8.24 0.72 1.77
CA LEU A 90 -8.84 1.30 0.57
C LEU A 90 -10.32 1.61 0.79
N LEU A 91 -11.06 0.69 1.39
CA LEU A 91 -12.49 0.87 1.69
C LEU A 91 -12.70 1.99 2.73
N LEU A 92 -11.92 2.00 3.81
CA LEU A 92 -11.97 3.06 4.81
C LEU A 92 -11.63 4.44 4.24
N LEU A 93 -10.58 4.54 3.47
CA LEU A 93 -10.17 5.81 2.87
C LEU A 93 -11.21 6.30 1.87
N TYR A 94 -11.72 5.40 1.02
CA TYR A 94 -12.76 5.75 0.06
C TYR A 94 -14.04 6.25 0.72
N SER A 95 -14.46 5.63 1.82
CA SER A 95 -15.66 6.07 2.57
C SER A 95 -15.46 7.42 3.26
N GLN A 96 -14.22 7.77 3.66
CA GLN A 96 -13.92 9.03 4.33
C GLN A 96 -13.64 10.16 3.33
N ASN A 97 -12.90 9.89 2.27
CA ASN A 97 -12.60 10.85 1.20
C ASN A 97 -12.09 10.13 -0.05
N PRO A 98 -12.86 10.07 -1.14
CA PRO A 98 -12.46 9.41 -2.38
C PRO A 98 -11.35 10.15 -3.16
N GLU A 99 -10.95 11.35 -2.73
CA GLU A 99 -9.91 12.14 -3.40
C GLU A 99 -8.50 11.89 -2.85
N VAL A 100 -8.35 11.11 -1.77
CA VAL A 100 -7.02 10.81 -1.21
C VAL A 100 -6.18 10.00 -2.20
N LYS A 101 -4.88 10.27 -2.23
CA LYS A 101 -3.95 9.65 -3.20
C LYS A 101 -2.81 8.88 -2.56
N LEU A 102 -2.31 9.36 -1.42
CA LEU A 102 -1.19 8.75 -0.73
C LEU A 102 -1.29 9.06 0.77
N VAL A 103 -1.74 8.08 1.53
CA VAL A 103 -1.89 8.20 2.98
C VAL A 103 -0.75 7.48 3.68
N LYS A 104 -0.11 8.19 4.62
CA LYS A 104 0.94 7.69 5.49
C LYS A 104 0.72 8.19 6.93
N SER A 105 1.33 7.52 7.89
CA SER A 105 1.39 7.98 9.27
C SER A 105 2.19 9.27 9.42
N PHE A 106 2.08 9.92 10.58
CA PHE A 106 2.88 11.10 10.89
C PHE A 106 4.38 10.82 10.80
N ASP A 107 4.82 9.69 11.37
CA ASP A 107 6.25 9.33 11.42
C ASP A 107 6.80 9.00 10.03
N GLU A 108 6.03 8.32 9.17
CA GLU A 108 6.40 8.08 7.78
C GLU A 108 6.56 9.39 7.00
N TRP A 109 5.64 10.36 7.19
CA TRP A 109 5.78 11.69 6.57
C TRP A 109 7.00 12.44 7.06
N LYS A 110 7.29 12.37 8.37
CA LYS A 110 8.51 12.96 8.95
C LYS A 110 9.78 12.32 8.35
N HIS A 111 9.79 11.00 8.19
CA HIS A 111 10.88 10.28 7.53
C HIS A 111 11.07 10.75 6.08
N ASP A 112 9.97 10.99 5.36
CA ASP A 112 9.97 11.53 4.00
C ASP A 112 10.29 13.03 3.94
N ARG A 113 10.73 13.63 5.06
CA ARG A 113 11.02 15.06 5.20
C ARG A 113 9.83 15.97 4.84
N ARG A 114 8.63 15.50 5.17
CA ARG A 114 7.38 16.26 5.02
C ARG A 114 6.80 16.61 6.39
N SER A 115 6.12 17.75 6.49
CA SER A 115 5.42 18.19 7.69
C SER A 115 3.93 18.30 7.43
N LEU A 116 3.11 18.03 8.45
CA LEU A 116 1.66 18.24 8.35
C LEU A 116 1.34 19.73 8.29
N ARG A 117 0.27 20.07 7.59
CA ARG A 117 -0.33 21.39 7.63
C ARG A 117 -1.05 21.60 8.95
N THR A 118 -1.11 22.84 9.44
CA THR A 118 -1.83 23.17 10.67
C THR A 118 -3.33 22.93 10.51
N GLY A 119 -3.98 22.37 11.52
CA GLY A 119 -5.43 22.17 11.56
C GLY A 119 -5.95 21.01 10.74
N VAL A 120 -5.09 20.12 10.21
CA VAL A 120 -5.54 18.92 9.49
C VAL A 120 -5.93 17.80 10.44
N HIS A 121 -6.98 17.06 10.08
CA HIS A 121 -7.41 15.86 10.80
C HIS A 121 -7.03 14.62 9.98
N GLY A 122 -6.44 13.62 10.67
CA GLY A 122 -6.05 12.36 10.04
C GLY A 122 -7.25 11.46 9.73
N TYR A 123 -7.14 10.71 8.63
CA TYR A 123 -8.08 9.64 8.27
C TYR A 123 -7.89 8.42 9.16
N THR A 124 -8.99 7.73 9.47
CA THR A 124 -8.92 6.44 10.16
C THR A 124 -8.24 5.41 9.25
N TYR A 125 -7.26 4.72 9.79
CA TYR A 125 -6.38 3.82 9.06
C TYR A 125 -5.99 2.62 9.92
N ILE A 126 -5.96 1.43 9.35
CA ILE A 126 -5.55 0.20 10.03
C ILE A 126 -4.06 -0.03 9.80
N ILE A 127 -3.32 -0.23 10.89
CA ILE A 127 -1.91 -0.62 10.86
C ILE A 127 -1.73 -2.04 11.38
N ASP A 128 -0.81 -2.79 10.78
CA ASP A 128 -0.42 -4.09 11.30
C ASP A 128 0.40 -3.89 12.58
N THR A 129 0.12 -4.71 13.59
CA THR A 129 0.86 -4.71 14.85
C THR A 129 1.35 -6.12 15.16
N LYS A 130 2.43 -6.19 15.95
CA LYS A 130 2.90 -7.44 16.54
C LYS A 130 2.81 -7.29 18.05
N TYR A 131 2.34 -8.29 18.74
CA TYR A 131 2.27 -8.33 20.19
C TYR A 131 2.64 -9.72 20.70
N GLU A 132 3.22 -9.77 21.87
CA GLU A 132 3.53 -11.03 22.56
C GLU A 132 2.35 -11.48 23.40
N LYS A 133 1.97 -12.74 23.25
CA LYS A 133 0.97 -13.39 24.09
C LYS A 133 1.41 -14.83 24.36
N ASP A 134 1.46 -15.21 25.62
CA ASP A 134 1.86 -16.54 26.07
C ASP A 134 3.28 -16.95 25.60
N GLY A 135 4.21 -15.98 25.47
CA GLY A 135 5.57 -16.19 24.96
C GLY A 135 5.68 -16.31 23.44
N GLU A 136 4.58 -16.15 22.70
CA GLU A 136 4.55 -16.19 21.24
C GLU A 136 4.27 -14.81 20.64
N MET A 137 5.03 -14.46 19.58
CA MET A 137 4.76 -13.26 18.79
C MET A 137 3.55 -13.49 17.88
N ARG A 138 2.49 -12.74 18.11
CA ARG A 138 1.27 -12.78 17.30
C ARG A 138 1.10 -11.52 16.48
N SER A 139 0.53 -11.68 15.29
CA SER A 139 0.14 -10.56 14.46
C SER A 139 -1.25 -10.09 14.82
N GLY A 140 -1.44 -8.78 14.85
CA GLY A 140 -2.71 -8.14 15.09
C GLY A 140 -2.82 -6.86 14.28
N TYR A 141 -3.79 -6.02 14.62
CA TYR A 141 -3.96 -4.72 14.00
C TYR A 141 -4.41 -3.69 15.03
N ALA A 142 -4.09 -2.44 14.76
CA ALA A 142 -4.56 -1.30 15.53
C ALA A 142 -5.16 -0.25 14.59
N ILE A 143 -6.10 0.53 15.13
CA ILE A 143 -6.66 1.69 14.43
C ILE A 143 -5.76 2.87 14.75
N SER A 144 -5.36 3.58 13.72
CA SER A 144 -4.47 4.73 13.78
C SER A 144 -4.99 5.87 12.90
N LYS A 145 -4.25 6.96 12.85
CA LYS A 145 -4.51 8.08 11.95
C LYS A 145 -3.44 8.14 10.87
N GLY A 146 -3.91 8.24 9.63
CA GLY A 146 -3.08 8.51 8.47
C GLY A 146 -3.42 9.87 7.88
N TYR A 147 -2.46 10.48 7.19
CA TYR A 147 -2.61 11.79 6.58
C TYR A 147 -2.33 11.69 5.09
N ASP A 148 -3.20 12.29 4.27
CA ASP A 148 -2.96 12.32 2.82
C ASP A 148 -1.86 13.33 2.47
N ILE A 149 -1.20 13.10 1.35
CA ILE A 149 -0.13 13.98 0.87
C ILE A 149 -0.58 15.43 0.72
N THR A 150 -1.84 15.67 0.36
CA THR A 150 -2.42 17.03 0.25
C THR A 150 -2.47 17.76 1.59
N GLN A 151 -2.49 17.02 2.70
CA GLN A 151 -2.45 17.52 4.07
C GLN A 151 -1.02 17.82 4.55
N THR A 152 -0.02 17.63 3.70
CA THR A 152 1.39 17.83 4.06
C THR A 152 2.02 18.97 3.27
N LYS A 153 3.16 19.48 3.78
CA LYS A 153 4.07 20.39 3.11
C LYS A 153 5.36 19.66 2.77
N GLY A 154 5.88 19.86 1.57
CA GLY A 154 7.12 19.23 1.11
C GLY A 154 7.19 19.21 -0.41
N ARG A 155 8.17 18.48 -0.98
CA ARG A 155 8.33 18.35 -2.43
C ARG A 155 7.05 17.78 -3.06
N PRO A 156 6.55 18.32 -4.17
CA PRO A 156 5.42 17.75 -4.90
C PRO A 156 5.68 16.29 -5.29
N LEU A 157 4.61 15.50 -5.42
CA LEU A 157 4.74 14.19 -6.04
C LEU A 157 5.18 14.36 -7.48
N GLU A 158 6.04 13.50 -7.94
CA GLU A 158 6.40 13.42 -9.35
C GLU A 158 5.18 13.01 -10.17
N GLU A 159 4.89 13.78 -11.22
CA GLU A 159 3.86 13.40 -12.16
C GLU A 159 4.27 12.12 -12.85
N ARG A 160 3.29 11.24 -13.08
CA ARG A 160 3.54 10.01 -13.82
C ARG A 160 3.72 10.35 -15.29
N PRO A 161 4.86 10.05 -15.91
CA PRO A 161 5.04 10.31 -17.32
C PRO A 161 4.03 9.47 -18.11
N GLN A 162 3.33 10.12 -19.03
CA GLN A 162 2.54 9.40 -20.04
C GLN A 162 3.50 8.64 -20.95
N ARG A 163 3.16 7.39 -21.24
CA ARG A 163 3.90 6.54 -22.18
C ARG A 163 2.99 6.17 -23.34
N ASP A 164 3.55 6.05 -24.52
CA ASP A 164 2.83 5.52 -25.67
C ASP A 164 2.54 4.02 -25.48
N ILE A 165 1.55 3.54 -26.20
CA ILE A 165 1.06 2.16 -26.05
C ILE A 165 2.13 1.11 -26.46
N HIS A 166 3.00 1.43 -27.40
CA HIS A 166 4.07 0.54 -27.82
C HIS A 166 5.08 0.32 -26.70
N THR A 167 5.58 1.40 -26.09
CA THR A 167 6.46 1.36 -24.90
C THR A 167 5.82 0.58 -23.75
N LEU A 168 4.50 0.75 -23.52
CA LEU A 168 3.79 0.00 -22.48
C LEU A 168 3.72 -1.49 -22.79
N LEU A 169 3.48 -1.86 -24.06
CA LEU A 169 3.48 -3.26 -24.49
C LEU A 169 4.86 -3.89 -24.31
N GLU A 170 5.92 -3.22 -24.72
CA GLU A 170 7.29 -3.70 -24.51
C GLU A 170 7.55 -3.94 -23.00
N ALA A 171 7.14 -3.01 -22.16
CA ALA A 171 7.31 -3.14 -20.71
C ALA A 171 6.48 -4.29 -20.11
N VAL A 172 5.29 -4.56 -20.64
CA VAL A 172 4.46 -5.71 -20.23
C VAL A 172 5.10 -7.02 -20.68
N LEU A 173 5.65 -7.08 -21.88
CA LEU A 173 6.17 -8.32 -22.49
C LEU A 173 7.57 -8.70 -21.99
N LYS A 174 8.39 -7.70 -21.65
CA LYS A 174 9.79 -7.88 -21.27
C LYS A 174 9.92 -8.58 -19.91
N ASN A 175 10.89 -9.48 -19.78
CA ASN A 175 11.27 -10.15 -18.52
C ASN A 175 10.13 -10.88 -17.80
N GLN A 176 9.16 -11.42 -18.53
CA GLN A 176 8.07 -12.20 -17.93
C GLN A 176 8.57 -13.56 -17.42
N ASN A 177 8.09 -13.94 -16.25
CA ASN A 177 8.30 -15.27 -15.68
C ASN A 177 7.30 -16.33 -16.17
N ILE A 178 6.38 -15.93 -17.02
CA ILE A 178 5.39 -16.77 -17.71
C ILE A 178 5.76 -16.79 -19.19
N ARG A 179 5.67 -17.95 -19.82
CA ARG A 179 5.93 -18.07 -21.26
C ARG A 179 4.83 -17.36 -22.03
N LEU A 180 5.22 -16.50 -22.97
CA LEU A 180 4.33 -15.87 -23.93
C LEU A 180 4.55 -16.51 -25.32
N GLN A 181 3.48 -16.90 -25.99
CA GLN A 181 3.54 -17.57 -27.29
C GLN A 181 2.45 -17.05 -28.20
N ILE A 182 2.82 -16.71 -29.44
CA ILE A 182 1.86 -16.36 -30.48
C ILE A 182 1.17 -17.63 -30.96
N ALA A 183 -0.15 -17.57 -31.12
CA ALA A 183 -0.98 -18.66 -31.62
C ALA A 183 -1.95 -18.14 -32.69
N ASP A 184 -1.85 -18.73 -33.88
CA ASP A 184 -2.71 -18.36 -35.03
C ASP A 184 -4.08 -19.05 -34.99
N ASN A 185 -4.22 -20.12 -34.19
CA ASN A 185 -5.38 -21.02 -34.15
C ASN A 185 -6.17 -20.95 -32.84
N LEU A 186 -6.16 -19.82 -32.13
CA LEU A 186 -7.04 -19.63 -31.01
C LEU A 186 -8.51 -19.62 -31.47
N PRO A 187 -9.45 -20.17 -30.66
CA PRO A 187 -10.87 -20.11 -30.95
C PRO A 187 -11.37 -18.70 -31.24
N ASP A 188 -12.37 -18.56 -32.12
CA ASP A 188 -12.97 -17.26 -32.44
C ASP A 188 -13.34 -16.51 -31.16
N LYS A 189 -13.10 -15.21 -31.13
CA LYS A 189 -13.32 -14.29 -30.00
C LYS A 189 -12.35 -14.43 -28.81
N ILE A 190 -11.43 -15.42 -28.78
CA ILE A 190 -10.37 -15.51 -27.78
C ILE A 190 -9.17 -14.73 -28.27
N GLN A 191 -8.84 -13.66 -27.57
CA GLN A 191 -7.71 -12.76 -27.87
C GLN A 191 -6.40 -13.28 -27.27
N ALA A 192 -6.46 -13.80 -26.05
CA ALA A 192 -5.37 -14.49 -25.39
C ALA A 192 -5.91 -15.51 -24.40
N GLN A 193 -5.10 -16.50 -24.02
CA GLN A 193 -5.50 -17.54 -23.07
C GLN A 193 -4.33 -18.03 -22.25
N TYR A 194 -4.46 -17.97 -20.92
CA TYR A 194 -3.54 -18.60 -19.98
C TYR A 194 -3.86 -20.09 -19.83
N ILE A 195 -2.82 -20.91 -19.93
CA ILE A 195 -2.89 -22.37 -19.73
C ILE A 195 -2.06 -22.74 -18.50
N PRO A 196 -2.70 -23.09 -17.35
CA PRO A 196 -2.02 -23.29 -16.06
C PRO A 196 -0.92 -24.35 -16.10
N ASN A 197 -1.23 -25.54 -16.61
CA ASN A 197 -0.31 -26.69 -16.64
C ASN A 197 0.96 -26.43 -17.44
N GLN A 198 0.91 -25.49 -18.38
CA GLN A 198 2.04 -25.12 -19.22
C GLN A 198 2.71 -23.82 -18.75
N ARG A 199 2.09 -23.09 -17.83
CA ARG A 199 2.47 -21.74 -17.42
C ARG A 199 2.73 -20.83 -18.64
N THR A 200 1.83 -20.92 -19.63
CA THR A 200 1.96 -20.25 -20.93
C THR A 200 0.72 -19.42 -21.21
N ILE A 201 0.91 -18.23 -21.72
CA ILE A 201 -0.15 -17.39 -22.27
C ILE A 201 -0.01 -17.43 -23.81
N TYR A 202 -1.03 -17.96 -24.47
CA TYR A 202 -1.17 -17.92 -25.91
C TYR A 202 -1.85 -16.62 -26.32
N ILE A 203 -1.31 -15.93 -27.31
CA ILE A 203 -1.73 -14.61 -27.73
C ILE A 203 -2.07 -14.66 -29.21
N ARG A 204 -3.24 -14.18 -29.60
CA ARG A 204 -3.65 -14.05 -31.03
C ARG A 204 -2.77 -13.03 -31.73
N ASN A 205 -2.31 -13.37 -32.93
CA ASN A 205 -1.61 -12.44 -33.81
C ASN A 205 -2.54 -11.43 -34.49
N GLY A 206 -2.02 -10.26 -34.88
CA GLY A 206 -2.73 -9.27 -35.69
C GLY A 206 -3.77 -8.42 -34.98
N MET A 207 -3.78 -8.38 -33.64
CA MET A 207 -4.62 -7.47 -32.86
C MET A 207 -4.03 -6.06 -32.86
N SER A 208 -4.89 -5.05 -32.56
CA SER A 208 -4.40 -3.70 -32.27
C SER A 208 -3.59 -3.69 -30.99
N GLU A 209 -2.70 -2.71 -30.81
CA GLU A 209 -1.86 -2.58 -29.61
C GLU A 209 -2.71 -2.45 -28.33
N ILE A 210 -3.80 -1.65 -28.37
CA ILE A 210 -4.74 -1.50 -27.24
C ILE A 210 -5.38 -2.85 -26.90
N THR A 211 -5.88 -3.57 -27.89
CA THR A 211 -6.48 -4.89 -27.67
C THR A 211 -5.46 -5.88 -27.11
N THR A 212 -4.24 -5.87 -27.64
CA THR A 212 -3.14 -6.71 -27.19
C THR A 212 -2.77 -6.40 -25.74
N PHE A 213 -2.67 -5.11 -25.37
CA PHE A 213 -2.41 -4.68 -24.00
C PHE A 213 -3.45 -5.23 -23.02
N HIS A 214 -4.73 -5.06 -23.34
CA HIS A 214 -5.81 -5.57 -22.47
C HIS A 214 -5.87 -7.09 -22.42
N ALA A 215 -5.69 -7.77 -23.55
CA ALA A 215 -5.72 -9.23 -23.61
C ALA A 215 -4.59 -9.85 -22.77
N ILE A 216 -3.36 -9.35 -22.91
CA ILE A 216 -2.20 -9.86 -22.18
C ILE A 216 -2.35 -9.56 -20.66
N ASN A 217 -2.70 -8.33 -20.27
CA ASN A 217 -2.86 -7.97 -18.86
C ASN A 217 -3.97 -8.78 -18.18
N ARG A 218 -5.04 -9.13 -18.91
CA ARG A 218 -6.10 -10.00 -18.39
C ARG A 218 -5.59 -11.41 -18.12
N GLU A 219 -4.81 -11.98 -19.03
CA GLU A 219 -4.26 -13.32 -18.85
C GLU A 219 -3.14 -13.35 -17.80
N LEU A 220 -2.34 -12.29 -17.70
CA LEU A 220 -1.38 -12.12 -16.61
C LEU A 220 -2.09 -12.02 -15.25
N ALA A 221 -3.23 -11.34 -15.18
CA ALA A 221 -4.03 -11.28 -13.96
C ALA A 221 -4.62 -12.67 -13.62
N CYS A 222 -5.13 -13.42 -14.61
CA CYS A 222 -5.56 -14.80 -14.41
C CYS A 222 -4.43 -15.68 -13.87
N ALA A 223 -3.23 -15.54 -14.43
CA ALA A 223 -2.06 -16.30 -14.00
C ALA A 223 -1.57 -15.89 -12.59
N ALA A 224 -1.68 -14.59 -12.24
CA ALA A 224 -1.34 -14.11 -10.91
C ALA A 224 -2.32 -14.62 -9.81
N LEU A 225 -3.53 -15.00 -10.20
CA LEU A 225 -4.56 -15.56 -9.32
C LEU A 225 -4.59 -17.08 -9.31
N ASP A 226 -3.74 -17.75 -10.11
CA ASP A 226 -3.55 -19.18 -10.07
C ASP A 226 -2.66 -19.56 -8.88
N GLN A 227 -3.22 -20.28 -7.92
CA GLN A 227 -2.51 -20.74 -6.72
C GLN A 227 -1.57 -21.95 -6.99
N HIS A 228 -1.57 -22.45 -8.22
CA HIS A 228 -0.77 -23.62 -8.64
C HIS A 228 -1.03 -24.90 -7.84
N ASP A 229 -2.22 -25.02 -7.25
CA ASP A 229 -2.68 -26.18 -6.47
C ASP A 229 -3.47 -27.19 -7.30
N GLY A 230 -3.53 -26.98 -8.62
CA GLY A 230 -4.31 -27.81 -9.56
C GLY A 230 -5.81 -27.48 -9.62
N ASN A 231 -6.30 -26.56 -8.80
CA ASN A 231 -7.72 -26.18 -8.71
C ASN A 231 -8.08 -24.91 -9.51
N TYR A 232 -7.18 -24.45 -10.39
CA TYR A 232 -7.45 -23.27 -11.19
C TYR A 232 -8.72 -23.44 -12.04
N ALA A 233 -9.62 -22.49 -11.92
CA ALA A 233 -10.81 -22.40 -12.76
C ALA A 233 -10.98 -20.95 -13.25
N ARG A 234 -10.87 -20.75 -14.57
CA ARG A 234 -10.95 -19.44 -15.19
C ARG A 234 -12.21 -18.65 -14.80
N ASN A 235 -13.35 -19.30 -14.70
CA ASN A 235 -14.63 -18.67 -14.33
C ASN A 235 -14.60 -18.10 -12.90
N ARG A 236 -13.76 -18.59 -12.01
CA ARG A 236 -13.63 -18.10 -10.63
C ARG A 236 -12.82 -16.82 -10.55
N VAL A 237 -11.87 -16.58 -11.46
CA VAL A 237 -10.92 -15.46 -11.41
C VAL A 237 -11.15 -14.42 -12.52
N ASN A 238 -12.03 -14.74 -13.47
CA ASN A 238 -12.20 -13.91 -14.68
C ASN A 238 -12.74 -12.52 -14.38
N ALA A 239 -13.64 -12.37 -13.40
CA ALA A 239 -14.18 -11.08 -13.01
C ALA A 239 -13.10 -10.22 -12.32
N GLN A 240 -12.29 -10.81 -11.44
CA GLN A 240 -11.17 -10.14 -10.78
C GLN A 240 -10.12 -9.71 -11.81
N ALA A 241 -9.76 -10.60 -12.74
CA ALA A 241 -8.82 -10.30 -13.82
C ALA A 241 -9.32 -9.17 -14.73
N PHE A 242 -10.61 -9.11 -15.01
CA PHE A 242 -11.25 -8.03 -15.76
C PHE A 242 -11.11 -6.69 -15.04
N CYS A 243 -11.44 -6.64 -13.75
CA CYS A 243 -11.28 -5.44 -12.92
C CYS A 243 -9.81 -5.00 -12.80
N ALA A 244 -8.88 -5.96 -12.64
CA ALA A 244 -7.45 -5.66 -12.60
C ALA A 244 -6.95 -5.04 -13.91
N THR A 245 -7.42 -5.56 -15.06
CA THR A 245 -7.10 -5.03 -16.38
C THR A 245 -7.65 -3.61 -16.57
N TYR A 246 -8.86 -3.33 -16.08
CA TYR A 246 -9.43 -1.98 -16.06
C TYR A 246 -8.53 -1.01 -15.31
N ILE A 247 -8.10 -1.36 -14.09
CA ILE A 247 -7.19 -0.54 -13.28
C ILE A 247 -5.89 -0.24 -14.02
N LEU A 248 -5.29 -1.24 -14.67
CA LEU A 248 -4.05 -1.07 -15.43
C LEU A 248 -4.25 -0.16 -16.64
N GLY A 249 -5.31 -0.38 -17.44
CA GLY A 249 -5.63 0.48 -18.58
C GLY A 249 -5.81 1.93 -18.15
N LYS A 250 -6.66 2.16 -17.15
CA LYS A 250 -6.92 3.50 -16.61
C LYS A 250 -5.66 4.17 -16.07
N ARG A 251 -4.79 3.41 -15.38
CA ARG A 251 -3.55 3.92 -14.79
C ARG A 251 -2.57 4.43 -15.83
N TYR A 252 -2.46 3.74 -16.95
CA TYR A 252 -1.51 4.06 -18.00
C TYR A 252 -2.13 4.89 -19.14
N GLY A 253 -3.37 5.33 -19.00
CA GLY A 253 -4.06 6.13 -20.01
C GLY A 253 -4.45 5.36 -21.27
N VAL A 254 -4.49 4.02 -21.20
CA VAL A 254 -4.99 3.17 -22.28
C VAL A 254 -6.52 3.20 -22.27
N ASP A 255 -7.16 3.31 -23.42
CA ASP A 255 -8.61 3.40 -23.53
C ASP A 255 -9.32 2.23 -22.85
N VAL A 256 -10.20 2.54 -21.93
CA VAL A 256 -11.03 1.58 -21.17
C VAL A 256 -12.52 1.75 -21.44
N SER A 257 -12.91 2.51 -22.45
CA SER A 257 -14.33 2.78 -22.77
C SER A 257 -15.12 1.52 -23.09
N GLY A 258 -14.47 0.46 -23.55
CA GLY A 258 -15.08 -0.84 -23.80
C GLY A 258 -15.31 -1.71 -22.55
N PHE A 259 -14.91 -1.25 -21.36
CA PHE A 259 -15.09 -1.99 -20.10
C PHE A 259 -16.45 -1.68 -19.49
N ASP A 260 -17.39 -2.59 -19.69
CA ASP A 260 -18.69 -2.52 -19.03
C ASP A 260 -18.66 -3.35 -17.74
N LEU A 261 -18.54 -2.66 -16.62
CA LEU A 261 -18.44 -3.29 -15.31
C LEU A 261 -19.77 -3.87 -14.81
N GLU A 262 -20.92 -3.50 -15.42
CA GLU A 262 -22.19 -4.19 -15.19
C GLU A 262 -22.14 -5.64 -15.68
N LYS A 263 -21.30 -5.91 -16.68
CA LYS A 263 -21.07 -7.27 -17.20
C LYS A 263 -20.16 -8.12 -16.35
N VAL A 264 -19.59 -7.57 -15.29
CA VAL A 264 -18.88 -8.41 -14.31
C VAL A 264 -19.90 -9.34 -13.69
N ALA A 265 -19.81 -10.62 -14.04
CA ALA A 265 -20.81 -11.60 -13.68
C ALA A 265 -21.14 -11.57 -12.18
N GLY A 266 -22.41 -11.46 -11.85
CA GLY A 266 -22.89 -11.56 -10.49
C GLY A 266 -22.62 -10.33 -9.61
N ILE A 267 -22.45 -9.11 -10.16
CA ILE A 267 -22.31 -7.91 -9.32
C ILE A 267 -23.43 -7.80 -8.29
N GLN A 268 -24.68 -7.98 -8.70
CA GLN A 268 -25.82 -7.95 -7.76
C GLN A 268 -25.81 -9.12 -6.78
N GLU A 269 -25.39 -10.30 -7.23
CA GLU A 269 -25.18 -11.45 -6.36
C GLU A 269 -24.02 -11.22 -5.39
N HIS A 270 -22.93 -10.57 -5.83
CA HIS A 270 -21.82 -10.18 -4.96
C HIS A 270 -22.29 -9.21 -3.87
N GLY A 271 -23.11 -8.23 -4.20
CA GLY A 271 -23.67 -7.29 -3.22
C GLY A 271 -24.53 -7.93 -2.13
N GLN A 272 -25.00 -9.17 -2.33
CA GLN A 272 -25.75 -9.96 -1.34
C GLN A 272 -24.88 -10.95 -0.57
N LYS A 273 -23.60 -11.12 -0.98
CA LYS A 273 -22.67 -12.03 -0.32
C LYS A 273 -22.12 -11.47 0.99
N ASP A 274 -21.51 -12.36 1.76
CA ASP A 274 -20.76 -12.00 2.95
C ASP A 274 -19.73 -10.91 2.60
N PRO A 275 -19.69 -9.81 3.34
CA PRO A 275 -18.69 -8.76 3.18
C PRO A 275 -17.24 -9.28 3.12
N GLN A 276 -16.95 -10.40 3.78
CA GLN A 276 -15.64 -11.04 3.70
C GLN A 276 -15.32 -11.53 2.29
N GLU A 277 -16.29 -12.14 1.58
CA GLU A 277 -16.09 -12.58 0.19
C GLU A 277 -15.85 -11.39 -0.74
N LEU A 278 -16.57 -10.28 -0.53
CA LEU A 278 -16.37 -9.05 -1.31
C LEU A 278 -14.99 -8.45 -1.08
N ARG A 279 -14.50 -8.46 0.16
CA ARG A 279 -13.14 -8.01 0.47
C ARG A 279 -12.08 -8.92 -0.16
N LEU A 280 -12.30 -10.24 -0.17
CA LEU A 280 -11.41 -11.20 -0.84
C LEU A 280 -11.37 -10.95 -2.35
N PHE A 281 -12.53 -10.75 -2.99
CA PHE A 281 -12.60 -10.38 -4.40
C PHE A 281 -11.76 -9.12 -4.71
N LEU A 282 -11.94 -8.06 -3.92
CA LEU A 282 -11.18 -6.82 -4.09
C LEU A 282 -9.68 -7.02 -3.82
N ASN A 283 -9.32 -7.91 -2.89
CA ASN A 283 -7.93 -8.23 -2.62
C ASN A 283 -7.26 -8.95 -3.79
N ASP A 284 -7.98 -9.84 -4.46
CA ASP A 284 -7.51 -10.50 -5.67
C ASP A 284 -7.28 -9.47 -6.79
N VAL A 285 -8.26 -8.60 -7.02
CA VAL A 285 -8.12 -7.48 -7.99
C VAL A 285 -6.88 -6.64 -7.67
N ARG A 286 -6.74 -6.23 -6.41
CA ARG A 286 -5.59 -5.44 -5.95
C ARG A 286 -4.27 -6.18 -6.18
N THR A 287 -4.20 -7.44 -5.78
CA THR A 287 -2.97 -8.24 -5.85
C THR A 287 -2.52 -8.43 -7.30
N ALA A 288 -3.43 -8.77 -8.20
CA ALA A 288 -3.15 -8.91 -9.61
C ALA A 288 -2.72 -7.58 -10.25
N ALA A 289 -3.49 -6.52 -10.05
CA ALA A 289 -3.17 -5.20 -10.61
C ALA A 289 -1.84 -4.65 -10.08
N TYR A 290 -1.57 -4.78 -8.78
CA TYR A 290 -0.34 -4.28 -8.15
C TYR A 290 0.90 -5.06 -8.60
N GLY A 291 0.80 -6.38 -8.72
CA GLY A 291 1.90 -7.23 -9.20
C GLY A 291 2.30 -6.90 -10.64
N ILE A 292 1.30 -6.82 -11.54
CA ILE A 292 1.54 -6.47 -12.96
C ILE A 292 2.05 -5.03 -13.09
N ARG A 293 1.46 -4.08 -12.36
CA ARG A 293 1.95 -2.70 -12.30
C ARG A 293 3.42 -2.65 -11.91
N GLY A 294 3.80 -3.36 -10.83
CA GLY A 294 5.18 -3.39 -10.36
C GLY A 294 6.16 -3.95 -11.40
N HIS A 295 5.71 -4.93 -12.19
CA HIS A 295 6.46 -5.46 -13.32
C HIS A 295 6.65 -4.41 -14.43
N ILE A 296 5.57 -3.76 -14.87
CA ILE A 296 5.61 -2.71 -15.89
C ILE A 296 6.51 -1.56 -15.43
N GLU A 297 6.34 -1.06 -14.21
CA GLU A 297 7.11 0.07 -13.68
C GLU A 297 8.61 -0.24 -13.58
N ARG A 298 8.99 -1.49 -13.26
CA ARG A 298 10.41 -1.90 -13.28
C ARG A 298 10.99 -1.87 -14.69
N ASN A 299 10.23 -2.33 -15.68
CA ASN A 299 10.69 -2.39 -17.07
C ASN A 299 10.69 -1.03 -17.80
N LEU A 300 9.92 -0.06 -17.27
CA LEU A 300 9.90 1.33 -17.76
C LEU A 300 11.05 2.19 -17.21
N ARG A 301 11.77 1.73 -16.19
CA ARG A 301 12.94 2.44 -15.67
C ARG A 301 14.08 2.37 -16.67
N GLU A 302 14.71 3.51 -16.96
CA GLU A 302 15.88 3.56 -17.83
C GLU A 302 17.08 2.84 -17.19
N PRO A 303 17.96 2.21 -17.99
CA PRO A 303 19.11 1.46 -17.49
C PRO A 303 20.03 2.28 -16.58
N GLU A 304 20.21 3.56 -16.84
CA GLU A 304 21.04 4.47 -16.04
C GLU A 304 20.53 4.67 -14.60
N GLN A 305 19.23 4.54 -14.36
CA GLN A 305 18.67 4.62 -13.00
C GLN A 305 18.83 3.29 -12.23
N GLN A 306 19.12 2.19 -12.91
CA GLN A 306 19.36 0.91 -12.24
C GLN A 306 20.77 0.81 -11.64
N PHE A 307 21.75 1.52 -12.20
CA PHE A 307 23.14 1.50 -11.71
C PHE A 307 23.36 2.39 -10.47
N VAL A 308 22.54 3.42 -10.24
CA VAL A 308 22.70 4.34 -9.09
C VAL A 308 22.19 3.73 -7.77
N THR A 309 21.43 2.64 -7.83
CA THR A 309 20.90 1.98 -6.61
C THR A 309 21.75 0.82 -6.12
N GLU A 310 22.69 0.30 -6.91
CA GLU A 310 23.59 -0.78 -6.49
C GLU A 310 24.93 -0.27 -5.92
N ASP A 311 25.38 0.95 -6.27
CA ASP A 311 26.69 1.47 -5.84
C ASP A 311 26.68 2.23 -4.49
N THR A 312 25.57 2.28 -3.77
CA THR A 312 25.51 2.97 -2.46
C THR A 312 25.65 2.06 -1.25
N PHE A 313 26.04 0.79 -1.42
CA PHE A 313 26.38 -0.10 -0.31
C PHE A 313 27.75 -0.75 -0.46
N THR A 314 28.79 0.05 -0.69
CA THR A 314 30.13 -0.32 -0.25
C THR A 314 30.39 0.40 1.08
N VAL A 315 30.22 -0.35 2.15
CA VAL A 315 30.73 0.02 3.47
C VAL A 315 32.24 0.19 3.32
N GLY A 316 32.71 1.42 3.41
CA GLY A 316 34.13 1.70 3.50
C GLY A 316 34.70 1.01 4.74
N GLU A 317 35.48 -0.04 4.55
CA GLU A 317 36.39 -0.55 5.56
C GLU A 317 37.40 0.54 5.90
N SER A 318 37.18 1.20 7.02
CA SER A 318 38.16 2.07 7.61
C SER A 318 39.31 1.20 8.13
N GLU A 319 40.41 1.20 7.41
CA GLU A 319 41.71 0.69 7.94
C GLU A 319 42.03 1.41 9.24
N LYS A 320 41.91 0.69 10.36
CA LYS A 320 42.47 1.08 11.63
C LYS A 320 43.97 0.84 11.58
N LYS A 321 44.75 1.87 11.31
CA LYS A 321 46.16 1.89 11.62
C LYS A 321 46.37 1.79 13.14
N SER A 322 46.87 0.67 13.61
CA SER A 322 47.36 0.50 14.98
C SER A 322 48.72 1.16 15.13
N PRO A 323 49.00 1.88 16.23
CA PRO A 323 50.31 2.46 16.44
C PRO A 323 51.34 1.40 16.89
N ASP A 324 52.44 1.39 16.19
CA ASP A 324 53.68 0.65 16.47
C ASP A 324 54.18 0.95 17.89
N LYS A 325 54.32 -0.09 18.75
CA LYS A 325 55.06 -0.02 20.02
C LYS A 325 56.33 -0.81 19.90
N GLY A 326 57.42 -0.06 19.82
CA GLY A 326 58.78 -0.54 19.76
C GLY A 326 59.13 -1.59 20.81
N LYS A 327 59.78 -2.66 20.36
CA LYS A 327 60.43 -3.68 21.16
C LYS A 327 61.71 -3.15 21.69
N LYS A 328 61.88 -3.13 23.03
CA LYS A 328 63.19 -3.13 23.70
C LYS A 328 63.60 -4.58 23.99
N SER A 329 64.80 -4.93 23.48
CA SER A 329 65.50 -6.16 23.76
C SER A 329 66.02 -6.18 25.19
N LYS A 330 65.97 -7.32 25.87
CA LYS A 330 66.95 -7.69 26.93
C LYS A 330 67.11 -9.19 26.93
N ASN A 331 68.37 -9.50 26.70
CA ASN A 331 69.23 -10.64 26.87
C ASN A 331 68.78 -11.72 27.86
N GLU A 332 69.15 -12.96 27.44
CA GLU A 332 69.38 -14.16 28.24
C GLU A 332 70.40 -13.95 29.38
N PRO A 333 70.55 -14.88 30.39
CA PRO A 333 71.13 -16.18 30.10
C PRO A 333 70.57 -17.39 30.91
N GLU A 334 70.80 -18.58 30.31
CA GLU A 334 71.10 -19.92 30.82
C GLU A 334 70.73 -20.31 32.28
N ARG A 335 69.98 -21.33 32.46
CA ARG A 335 70.29 -22.70 32.90
C ARG A 335 69.13 -23.65 32.71
#